data_3c1119f4704a7e05209aa07fd9714822
#
_entry.id   3c1119f4704a7e05209aa07fd9714822
#
_cell.length_a   1.000
_cell.length_b   1.000
_cell.length_c   1.000
_cell.angle_alpha   90.00
_cell.angle_beta   90.00
_cell.angle_gamma   90.00
#
_symmetry.space_group_name_H-M   'P 1'
#
loop_
_entity.id
_entity.type
_entity.pdbx_description
1 polymer ?
#
loop_
_entity_poly.entity_id
_entity_poly.type
_entity_poly.pdbx_seq_one_letter_code
_entity_poly.pdbx_strand_id
1 'polypeptide(L)'
;TSLIVTSDGEKVANPKHFKRLRYKLRQAQKVLSRRVKDSNNREKARRQVARIHAALADARTDFLHKLTTRLVRENQTIAVEDLSVKNMMIAKRGANSAQNHKLAQAIADASWSELIRQLEYKCQWYGRTLIKIDRWFPSSQRCGNCGHVVDKLPLDVREWDCPDCGAHHDRDI
;
A
#
# COMPACT_ATOMS: atom_id res chain seq x y z
N THR A 1 3.26 -10.77 -1.37
CA THR A 1 3.64 -9.35 -1.39
C THR A 1 3.11 -8.71 -0.12
N SER A 2 3.99 -8.21 0.72
CA SER A 2 3.66 -7.52 1.96
C SER A 2 3.04 -6.15 1.69
N LEU A 3 2.25 -5.64 2.61
CA LEU A 3 1.74 -4.27 2.61
C LEU A 3 2.81 -3.30 3.10
N ILE A 4 3.41 -3.65 4.23
CA ILE A 4 4.56 -2.98 4.85
C ILE A 4 5.51 -4.03 5.41
N VAL A 5 6.76 -3.65 5.58
CA VAL A 5 7.78 -4.37 6.35
C VAL A 5 8.28 -3.42 7.42
N THR A 6 8.40 -3.87 8.67
CA THR A 6 8.93 -3.07 9.78
C THR A 6 10.43 -3.28 9.91
N SER A 7 11.12 -2.39 10.60
CA SER A 7 12.56 -2.52 10.92
C SER A 7 12.90 -3.77 11.74
N ASP A 8 11.91 -4.34 12.44
CA ASP A 8 12.07 -5.59 13.20
C ASP A 8 11.88 -6.84 12.32
N GLY A 9 11.67 -6.66 11.01
CA GLY A 9 11.47 -7.76 10.05
C GLY A 9 10.04 -8.30 9.98
N GLU A 10 9.08 -7.73 10.71
CA GLU A 10 7.67 -8.14 10.59
C GLU A 10 7.12 -7.78 9.21
N LYS A 11 6.61 -8.77 8.49
CA LYS A 11 6.00 -8.60 7.16
C LYS A 11 4.48 -8.62 7.28
N VAL A 12 3.85 -7.45 7.27
CA VAL A 12 2.38 -7.32 7.30
C VAL A 12 1.82 -7.63 5.92
N ALA A 13 1.02 -8.68 5.82
CA ALA A 13 0.43 -9.11 4.55
C ALA A 13 -0.62 -8.13 4.03
N ASN A 14 -0.67 -7.94 2.71
CA ASN A 14 -1.77 -7.21 2.07
C ASN A 14 -3.04 -8.08 2.08
N PRO A 15 -4.15 -7.63 2.71
CA PRO A 15 -5.39 -8.41 2.83
C PRO A 15 -6.13 -8.60 1.50
N LYS A 16 -5.74 -7.89 0.44
CA LYS A 16 -6.28 -7.99 -0.94
C LYS A 16 -7.81 -7.90 -0.98
N HIS A 17 -8.37 -6.92 -0.28
CA HIS A 17 -9.82 -6.71 -0.16
C HIS A 17 -10.54 -6.65 -1.51
N PHE A 18 -9.94 -5.96 -2.49
CA PHE A 18 -10.49 -5.87 -3.84
C PHE A 18 -10.60 -7.26 -4.50
N LYS A 19 -9.58 -8.12 -4.36
CA LYS A 19 -9.60 -9.47 -4.95
C LYS A 19 -10.76 -10.29 -4.42
N ARG A 20 -11.09 -10.17 -3.13
CA ARG A 20 -12.20 -10.88 -2.47
C ARG A 20 -13.57 -10.45 -3.00
N LEU A 21 -13.76 -9.16 -3.27
CA LEU A 21 -15.06 -8.60 -3.70
C LEU A 21 -15.18 -8.45 -5.23
N ARG A 22 -14.09 -8.62 -5.98
CA ARG A 22 -14.03 -8.41 -7.43
C ARG A 22 -15.12 -9.13 -8.21
N TYR A 23 -15.38 -10.40 -7.87
CA TYR A 23 -16.40 -11.18 -8.57
C TYR A 23 -17.79 -10.58 -8.35
N LYS A 24 -18.14 -10.31 -7.07
CA LYS A 24 -19.44 -9.71 -6.72
C LYS A 24 -19.63 -8.35 -7.40
N LEU A 25 -18.59 -7.51 -7.39
CA LEU A 25 -18.62 -6.20 -8.03
C LEU A 25 -18.85 -6.32 -9.54
N ARG A 26 -18.12 -7.21 -10.22
CA ARG A 26 -18.27 -7.45 -11.66
C ARG A 26 -19.69 -7.91 -12.01
N GLN A 27 -20.28 -8.81 -11.24
CA GLN A 27 -21.66 -9.25 -11.46
C GLN A 27 -22.67 -8.11 -11.25
N ALA A 28 -22.53 -7.35 -10.18
CA ALA A 28 -23.40 -6.20 -9.91
C ALA A 28 -23.30 -5.13 -11.02
N GLN A 29 -22.09 -4.83 -11.51
CA GLN A 29 -21.86 -3.90 -12.62
C GLN A 29 -22.48 -4.42 -13.93
N LYS A 30 -22.37 -5.73 -14.21
CA LYS A 30 -23.00 -6.36 -15.37
C LYS A 30 -24.53 -6.29 -15.31
N VAL A 31 -25.13 -6.44 -14.13
CA VAL A 31 -26.57 -6.25 -13.93
C VAL A 31 -26.93 -4.78 -14.18
N LEU A 32 -26.19 -3.84 -13.60
CA LEU A 32 -26.42 -2.41 -13.75
C LEU A 32 -26.36 -1.96 -15.23
N SER A 33 -25.36 -2.44 -15.99
CA SER A 33 -25.19 -2.07 -17.42
C SER A 33 -26.34 -2.52 -18.33
N ARG A 34 -27.05 -3.58 -17.94
CA ARG A 34 -28.18 -4.14 -18.69
C ARG A 34 -29.53 -3.51 -18.38
N ARG A 35 -29.60 -2.64 -17.35
CA ARG A 35 -30.85 -2.02 -16.94
C ARG A 35 -31.12 -0.75 -17.74
N VAL A 36 -32.38 -0.52 -18.06
CA VAL A 36 -32.83 0.68 -18.79
C VAL A 36 -32.52 1.93 -17.96
N LYS A 37 -31.97 2.94 -18.62
CA LYS A 37 -31.65 4.22 -18.01
C LYS A 37 -32.89 4.82 -17.35
N ASP A 38 -32.70 5.42 -16.18
CA ASP A 38 -33.74 6.10 -15.38
C ASP A 38 -34.89 5.22 -14.86
N SER A 39 -34.74 3.86 -14.95
CA SER A 39 -35.69 2.92 -14.36
C SER A 39 -35.42 2.66 -12.88
N ASN A 40 -36.49 2.37 -12.11
CA ASN A 40 -36.36 1.95 -10.71
C ASN A 40 -35.45 0.71 -10.53
N ASN A 41 -35.44 -0.20 -11.50
CA ASN A 41 -34.58 -1.37 -11.46
C ASN A 41 -33.11 -1.01 -11.66
N ARG A 42 -32.80 0.02 -12.46
CA ARG A 42 -31.45 0.56 -12.58
C ARG A 42 -31.00 1.22 -11.29
N GLU A 43 -31.87 1.97 -10.63
CA GLU A 43 -31.53 2.59 -9.35
C GLU A 43 -31.26 1.53 -8.26
N LYS A 44 -32.05 0.46 -8.18
CA LYS A 44 -31.76 -0.68 -7.28
C LYS A 44 -30.39 -1.31 -7.58
N ALA A 45 -30.07 -1.54 -8.86
CA ALA A 45 -28.78 -2.08 -9.27
C ALA A 45 -27.62 -1.11 -8.95
N ARG A 46 -27.79 0.19 -9.13
CA ARG A 46 -26.83 1.24 -8.76
C ARG A 46 -26.53 1.21 -7.26
N ARG A 47 -27.56 1.13 -6.44
CA ARG A 47 -27.38 1.01 -4.97
C ARG A 47 -26.66 -0.27 -4.59
N GLN A 48 -26.87 -1.37 -5.30
CA GLN A 48 -26.15 -2.63 -5.03
C GLN A 48 -24.64 -2.49 -5.35
N VAL A 49 -24.28 -1.86 -6.46
CA VAL A 49 -22.87 -1.55 -6.79
C VAL A 49 -22.26 -0.64 -5.73
N ALA A 50 -22.98 0.42 -5.33
CA ALA A 50 -22.52 1.35 -4.29
C ALA A 50 -22.27 0.65 -2.95
N ARG A 51 -23.14 -0.26 -2.52
CA ARG A 51 -22.95 -1.06 -1.29
C ARG A 51 -21.70 -1.92 -1.32
N ILE A 52 -21.37 -2.51 -2.49
CA ILE A 52 -20.14 -3.31 -2.62
C ILE A 52 -18.91 -2.41 -2.54
N HIS A 53 -18.94 -1.23 -3.14
CA HIS A 53 -17.85 -0.25 -3.03
C HIS A 53 -17.70 0.26 -1.59
N ALA A 54 -18.80 0.55 -0.89
CA ALA A 54 -18.77 0.94 0.52
C ALA A 54 -18.14 -0.16 1.38
N ALA A 55 -18.61 -1.41 1.26
CA ALA A 55 -18.04 -2.54 1.99
C ALA A 55 -16.53 -2.74 1.72
N LEU A 56 -16.07 -2.45 0.49
CA LEU A 56 -14.66 -2.49 0.16
C LEU A 56 -13.86 -1.37 0.85
N ALA A 57 -14.40 -0.16 0.85
CA ALA A 57 -13.80 0.99 1.52
C ALA A 57 -13.73 0.77 3.04
N ASP A 58 -14.84 0.33 3.64
CA ASP A 58 -14.94 0.06 5.08
C ASP A 58 -13.93 -1.01 5.53
N ALA A 59 -13.82 -2.12 4.76
CA ALA A 59 -12.87 -3.18 5.07
C ALA A 59 -11.40 -2.71 5.01
N ARG A 60 -11.05 -1.84 4.05
CA ARG A 60 -9.72 -1.22 3.98
C ARG A 60 -9.47 -0.31 5.17
N THR A 61 -10.43 0.55 5.45
CA THR A 61 -10.34 1.53 6.54
C THR A 61 -10.22 0.84 7.88
N ASP A 62 -11.04 -0.17 8.18
CA ASP A 62 -10.98 -0.96 9.42
C ASP A 62 -9.61 -1.64 9.59
N PHE A 63 -9.12 -2.29 8.53
CA PHE A 63 -7.80 -2.92 8.56
C PHE A 63 -6.69 -1.92 8.88
N LEU A 64 -6.68 -0.78 8.17
CA LEU A 64 -5.68 0.26 8.37
C LEU A 64 -5.79 0.90 9.76
N HIS A 65 -7.01 1.10 10.28
CA HIS A 65 -7.20 1.61 11.64
C HIS A 65 -6.61 0.68 12.70
N LYS A 66 -6.80 -0.63 12.56
CA LYS A 66 -6.22 -1.62 13.47
C LYS A 66 -4.69 -1.62 13.39
N LEU A 67 -4.15 -1.64 12.18
CA LEU A 67 -2.72 -1.64 11.94
C LEU A 67 -2.05 -0.36 12.49
N THR A 68 -2.54 0.81 12.11
CA THR A 68 -1.96 2.09 12.54
C THR A 68 -2.10 2.33 14.03
N THR A 69 -3.19 1.86 14.65
CA THR A 69 -3.34 1.94 16.11
C THR A 69 -2.31 1.08 16.82
N ARG A 70 -2.06 -0.14 16.32
CA ARG A 70 -1.02 -1.02 16.85
C ARG A 70 0.35 -0.34 16.75
N LEU A 71 0.73 0.10 15.56
CA LEU A 71 2.02 0.75 15.32
C LEU A 71 2.27 1.96 16.24
N VAL A 72 1.25 2.83 16.40
CA VAL A 72 1.36 4.04 17.23
C VAL A 72 1.43 3.71 18.72
N ARG A 73 0.79 2.62 19.16
CA ARG A 73 0.86 2.18 20.59
C ARG A 73 2.20 1.56 20.92
N GLU A 74 2.76 0.77 20.01
CA GLU A 74 3.99 0.01 20.22
C GLU A 74 5.26 0.85 20.03
N ASN A 75 5.19 1.99 19.30
CA ASN A 75 6.36 2.77 18.92
C ASN A 75 6.26 4.22 19.37
N GLN A 76 7.37 4.78 19.87
CA GLN A 76 7.50 6.20 20.22
C GLN A 76 7.76 7.06 18.98
N THR A 77 8.56 6.54 18.05
CA THR A 77 8.90 7.18 16.77
C THR A 77 8.63 6.21 15.63
N ILE A 78 7.96 6.70 14.60
CA ILE A 78 7.64 5.94 13.39
C ILE A 78 8.25 6.67 12.21
N ALA A 79 9.16 6.02 11.48
CA ALA A 79 9.71 6.54 10.24
C ALA A 79 9.03 5.84 9.05
N VAL A 80 8.63 6.61 8.03
CA VAL A 80 7.98 6.11 6.82
C VAL A 80 8.57 6.76 5.58
N GLU A 81 8.63 6.02 4.47
CA GLU A 81 9.03 6.58 3.18
C GLU A 81 7.97 7.53 2.62
N ASP A 82 8.39 8.67 2.04
CA ASP A 82 7.51 9.56 1.28
C ASP A 82 7.25 9.01 -0.13
N LEU A 83 6.34 8.05 -0.22
CA LEU A 83 5.99 7.41 -1.48
C LEU A 83 5.04 8.28 -2.33
N SER A 84 5.43 8.55 -3.57
CA SER A 84 4.55 9.19 -4.56
C SER A 84 3.53 8.19 -5.11
N VAL A 85 2.56 7.79 -4.28
CA VAL A 85 1.56 6.75 -4.61
C VAL A 85 0.83 7.07 -5.93
N LYS A 86 0.49 8.35 -6.17
CA LYS A 86 -0.15 8.79 -7.41
C LYS A 86 0.72 8.48 -8.64
N ASN A 87 2.00 8.79 -8.59
CA ASN A 87 2.92 8.53 -9.69
C ASN A 87 3.18 7.03 -9.90
N MET A 88 3.17 6.24 -8.82
CA MET A 88 3.31 4.79 -8.90
C MET A 88 2.12 4.11 -9.61
N MET A 89 0.94 4.73 -9.60
CA MET A 89 -0.25 4.22 -10.30
C MET A 89 -0.30 4.61 -11.78
N ILE A 90 0.50 5.59 -12.21
CA ILE A 90 0.52 6.04 -13.60
C ILE A 90 1.28 5.00 -14.43
N ALA A 91 0.66 4.54 -15.51
CA ALA A 91 1.28 3.62 -16.45
C ALA A 91 2.53 4.25 -17.09
N LYS A 92 3.67 3.57 -17.02
CA LYS A 92 4.86 3.97 -17.76
C LYS A 92 4.60 3.76 -19.26
N ARG A 93 4.91 4.78 -20.09
CA ARG A 93 4.84 4.66 -21.56
C ARG A 93 5.68 3.45 -22.02
N GLY A 94 5.11 2.59 -22.87
CA GLY A 94 5.80 1.42 -23.42
C GLY A 94 5.73 0.14 -22.59
N ALA A 95 5.18 0.16 -21.36
CA ALA A 95 5.00 -1.07 -20.59
C ALA A 95 3.66 -1.76 -20.93
N ASN A 96 3.62 -3.08 -20.76
CA ASN A 96 2.45 -3.91 -21.04
C ASN A 96 1.21 -3.41 -20.26
N SER A 97 0.19 -2.91 -20.95
CA SER A 97 -0.97 -2.23 -20.35
C SER A 97 -1.70 -3.08 -19.30
N ALA A 98 -1.77 -4.40 -19.51
CA ALA A 98 -2.42 -5.33 -18.59
C ALA A 98 -1.64 -5.51 -17.26
N GLN A 99 -0.31 -5.53 -17.31
CA GLN A 99 0.54 -5.63 -16.11
C GLN A 99 0.48 -4.33 -15.30
N ASN A 100 0.54 -3.18 -15.98
CA ASN A 100 0.41 -1.87 -15.35
C ASN A 100 -0.94 -1.71 -14.64
N HIS A 101 -2.02 -2.18 -15.26
CA HIS A 101 -3.35 -2.12 -14.66
C HIS A 101 -3.45 -2.97 -13.37
N LYS A 102 -2.85 -4.17 -13.37
CA LYS A 102 -2.81 -5.04 -12.19
C LYS A 102 -1.98 -4.42 -11.06
N LEU A 103 -0.84 -3.81 -11.40
CA LEU A 103 0.02 -3.14 -10.44
C LEU A 103 -0.68 -1.91 -9.83
N ALA A 104 -1.24 -1.02 -10.66
CA ALA A 104 -2.00 0.14 -10.22
C ALA A 104 -3.17 -0.26 -9.31
N GLN A 105 -3.88 -1.35 -9.63
CA GLN A 105 -4.94 -1.90 -8.81
C GLN A 105 -4.44 -2.42 -7.45
N ALA A 106 -3.28 -3.08 -7.43
CA ALA A 106 -2.67 -3.56 -6.19
C ALA A 106 -2.21 -2.41 -5.29
N ILE A 107 -1.64 -1.35 -5.88
CA ILE A 107 -1.24 -0.12 -5.17
C ILE A 107 -2.47 0.59 -4.61
N ALA A 108 -3.53 0.73 -5.40
CA ALA A 108 -4.79 1.32 -4.94
C ALA A 108 -5.44 0.49 -3.81
N ASP A 109 -5.34 -0.84 -3.87
CA ASP A 109 -5.86 -1.73 -2.83
C ASP A 109 -5.06 -1.67 -1.53
N ALA A 110 -3.76 -1.39 -1.61
CA ALA A 110 -2.88 -1.16 -0.46
C ALA A 110 -3.26 0.10 0.33
N SER A 111 -3.80 1.12 -0.35
CA SER A 111 -4.26 2.39 0.25
C SER A 111 -3.20 3.09 1.10
N TRP A 112 -1.93 3.11 0.66
CA TRP A 112 -0.80 3.70 1.41
C TRP A 112 -1.01 5.17 1.77
N SER A 113 -1.64 5.96 0.92
CA SER A 113 -1.96 7.36 1.26
C SER A 113 -2.87 7.46 2.49
N GLU A 114 -3.82 6.55 2.64
CA GLU A 114 -4.71 6.48 3.80
C GLU A 114 -3.96 5.97 5.05
N LEU A 115 -3.03 5.02 4.89
CA LEU A 115 -2.14 4.56 5.94
C LEU A 115 -1.36 5.74 6.53
N ILE A 116 -0.69 6.53 5.68
CA ILE A 116 0.09 7.69 6.11
C ILE A 116 -0.81 8.72 6.80
N ARG A 117 -1.96 9.05 6.21
CA ARG A 117 -2.93 9.97 6.81
C ARG A 117 -3.37 9.52 8.21
N GLN A 118 -3.60 8.21 8.40
CA GLN A 118 -3.98 7.68 9.70
C GLN A 118 -2.83 7.72 10.72
N LEU A 119 -1.59 7.47 10.29
CA LEU A 119 -0.42 7.62 11.16
C LEU A 119 -0.22 9.08 11.57
N GLU A 120 -0.38 10.04 10.66
CA GLU A 120 -0.23 11.47 10.96
C GLU A 120 -1.10 11.91 12.15
N TYR A 121 -2.43 11.78 12.03
CA TYR A 121 -3.30 12.26 13.10
C TYR A 121 -3.23 11.39 14.38
N LYS A 122 -2.98 10.08 14.24
CA LYS A 122 -2.84 9.22 15.41
C LYS A 122 -1.54 9.49 16.18
N CYS A 123 -0.43 9.73 15.50
CA CYS A 123 0.80 10.15 16.16
C CYS A 123 0.57 11.44 16.97
N GLN A 124 -0.15 12.42 16.41
CA GLN A 124 -0.53 13.62 17.15
C GLN A 124 -1.38 13.29 18.39
N TRP A 125 -2.42 12.45 18.26
CA TRP A 125 -3.30 12.09 19.38
C TRP A 125 -2.59 11.32 20.49
N TYR A 126 -1.63 10.48 20.15
CA TYR A 126 -0.89 9.65 21.09
C TYR A 126 0.44 10.26 21.54
N GLY A 127 0.75 11.49 21.13
CA GLY A 127 2.03 12.14 21.45
C GLY A 127 3.24 11.39 20.92
N ARG A 128 3.12 10.84 19.69
CA ARG A 128 4.18 10.10 19.01
C ARG A 128 4.81 10.94 17.90
N THR A 129 6.02 10.59 17.52
CA THR A 129 6.73 11.27 16.43
C THR A 129 6.58 10.48 15.12
N LEU A 130 6.11 11.13 14.06
CA LEU A 130 6.11 10.59 12.69
C LEU A 130 7.16 11.32 11.86
N ILE A 131 8.10 10.58 11.29
CA ILE A 131 9.16 11.09 10.40
C ILE A 131 8.90 10.58 8.99
N LYS A 132 8.84 11.50 8.02
CA LYS A 132 8.81 11.13 6.60
C LYS A 132 10.22 11.20 6.04
N ILE A 133 10.72 10.06 5.60
CA ILE A 133 12.04 9.95 4.97
C ILE A 133 11.91 10.43 3.52
N ASP A 134 12.86 11.26 3.08
CA ASP A 134 12.89 11.74 1.70
C ASP A 134 12.89 10.56 0.70
N ARG A 135 12.11 10.71 -0.36
CA ARG A 135 11.94 9.66 -1.40
C ARG A 135 13.21 9.31 -2.16
N TRP A 136 14.19 10.20 -2.15
CA TRP A 136 15.49 10.01 -2.82
C TRP A 136 16.54 9.42 -1.86
N PHE A 137 16.18 9.24 -0.60
CA PHE A 137 17.06 8.58 0.35
C PHE A 137 17.25 7.11 -0.07
N PRO A 138 18.50 6.64 -0.27
CA PRO A 138 18.77 5.30 -0.80
C PRO A 138 18.60 4.21 0.28
N SER A 139 17.44 4.14 0.91
CA SER A 139 17.15 3.22 2.04
C SER A 139 17.51 1.77 1.72
N SER A 140 17.13 1.30 0.52
CA SER A 140 17.35 -0.08 0.07
C SER A 140 18.78 -0.40 -0.39
N GLN A 141 19.68 0.59 -0.44
CA GLN A 141 21.07 0.46 -0.91
C GLN A 141 22.08 0.85 0.15
N ARG A 142 21.62 1.36 1.30
CA ARG A 142 22.48 1.85 2.37
C ARG A 142 22.69 0.78 3.42
N CYS A 143 23.95 0.55 3.77
CA CYS A 143 24.30 -0.32 4.90
C CYS A 143 23.89 0.33 6.22
N GLY A 144 23.04 -0.35 7.00
CA GLY A 144 22.60 0.09 8.32
C GLY A 144 23.72 0.12 9.36
N ASN A 145 24.82 -0.64 9.14
CA ASN A 145 25.94 -0.76 10.08
C ASN A 145 27.01 0.33 9.86
N CYS A 146 27.52 0.49 8.64
CA CYS A 146 28.62 1.43 8.35
C CYS A 146 28.19 2.67 7.53
N GLY A 147 26.95 2.70 7.02
CA GLY A 147 26.44 3.80 6.21
C GLY A 147 26.87 3.78 4.74
N HIS A 148 27.68 2.79 4.32
CA HIS A 148 28.08 2.62 2.92
C HIS A 148 26.87 2.51 2.00
N VAL A 149 26.89 3.16 0.84
CA VAL A 149 25.82 3.11 -0.16
C VAL A 149 26.33 2.37 -1.39
N VAL A 150 25.65 1.30 -1.77
CA VAL A 150 25.97 0.52 -2.97
C VAL A 150 25.39 1.23 -4.19
N ASP A 151 26.22 1.51 -5.20
CA ASP A 151 25.85 2.27 -6.40
C ASP A 151 24.67 1.65 -7.14
N LYS A 152 24.59 0.33 -7.19
CA LYS A 152 23.54 -0.37 -7.95
C LYS A 152 23.19 -1.71 -7.31
N LEU A 153 21.96 -1.82 -6.84
CA LEU A 153 21.39 -3.07 -6.34
C LEU A 153 20.20 -3.48 -7.24
N PRO A 154 20.30 -4.57 -8.04
CA PRO A 154 19.21 -5.05 -8.88
C PRO A 154 17.93 -5.32 -8.10
N LEU A 155 16.76 -5.14 -8.73
CA LEU A 155 15.45 -5.28 -8.05
C LEU A 155 15.10 -6.70 -7.60
N ASP A 156 15.71 -7.69 -8.19
CA ASP A 156 15.57 -9.12 -7.87
C ASP A 156 16.43 -9.56 -6.70
N VAL A 157 17.48 -8.79 -6.35
CA VAL A 157 18.33 -9.05 -5.18
C VAL A 157 17.60 -8.59 -3.92
N ARG A 158 17.32 -9.54 -3.03
CA ARG A 158 16.61 -9.29 -1.75
C ARG A 158 17.55 -9.24 -0.57
N GLU A 159 18.62 -10.00 -0.61
CA GLU A 159 19.63 -10.09 0.44
C GLU A 159 20.99 -9.73 -0.16
N TRP A 160 21.80 -8.99 0.58
CA TRP A 160 23.10 -8.54 0.12
C TRP A 160 24.08 -8.33 1.27
N ASP A 161 25.36 -8.50 1.00
CA ASP A 161 26.43 -8.28 1.96
C ASP A 161 27.11 -6.94 1.64
N CYS A 162 27.34 -6.12 2.68
CA CYS A 162 28.00 -4.85 2.53
C CYS A 162 29.45 -5.05 2.08
N PRO A 163 29.90 -4.46 0.95
CA PRO A 163 31.28 -4.64 0.47
C PRO A 163 32.32 -3.96 1.37
N ASP A 164 31.90 -3.05 2.23
CA ASP A 164 32.81 -2.27 3.09
C ASP A 164 32.99 -2.92 4.47
N CYS A 165 31.90 -3.39 5.11
CA CYS A 165 31.97 -3.94 6.48
C CYS A 165 31.52 -5.40 6.61
N GLY A 166 31.11 -6.06 5.52
CA GLY A 166 30.65 -7.44 5.50
C GLY A 166 29.30 -7.72 6.19
N ALA A 167 28.58 -6.68 6.64
CA ALA A 167 27.27 -6.86 7.28
C ALA A 167 26.23 -7.35 6.27
N HIS A 168 25.45 -8.37 6.67
CA HIS A 168 24.36 -8.92 5.86
C HIS A 168 23.07 -8.10 6.03
N HIS A 169 22.39 -7.83 4.93
CA HIS A 169 21.16 -7.01 4.90
C HIS A 169 20.06 -7.69 4.09
N ASP A 170 18.82 -7.62 4.61
CA ASP A 170 17.59 -7.80 3.81
C ASP A 170 17.22 -6.42 3.24
N ARG A 171 17.00 -6.34 1.94
CA ARG A 171 16.69 -5.10 1.23
C ARG A 171 15.38 -4.45 1.68
N ASP A 172 14.43 -5.23 2.15
CA ASP A 172 13.10 -4.77 2.56
C ASP A 172 13.08 -4.32 4.04
N ILE A 173 14.19 -4.47 4.78
CA ILE A 173 14.45 -4.05 6.16
C ILE A 173 15.56 -2.98 6.16
#